data_20a592a94eff9d1ab2a59d1e5e89bea9
#
_entry.id   20a592a94eff9d1ab2a59d1e5e89bea9
#
_cell.length_a   1.000
_cell.length_b   1.000
_cell.length_c   1.000
_cell.angle_alpha   90.00
_cell.angle_beta   90.00
_cell.angle_gamma   90.00
#
_symmetry.space_group_name_H-M   'P 1'
#
loop_
_entity.id
_entity.type
_entity.pdbx_description
1 polymer ?
#
loop_
_entity_poly.entity_id
_entity_poly.type
_entity_poly.pdbx_seq_one_letter_code
_entity_poly.pdbx_strand_id
1 'polypeptide(L)'
;MVISLFLGSVILPSASHSKTTMPDSLAVQIQNLSISYTINVESKKTLKNALMRASRGERIRTKKVDAVKNLNLDIPHGSVLGIVGANGAGKSTLMRSIAGILPPTEGRISVNGKISTLLALGVGFNKALSGRDNIILGGLAAGLSRDEIESQTDSIAEFADLPEGFIDMPVRTYSSGMYSRVAFSVAVNMTPDILLLDEALSAGDAAFKEKSFNKMRQLCQEARTILIVSHALSSVNELCDHAIWLHKGQMLASGKPGEITEKYLKFLNVGELPSSYEDL
;
A
#
# COMPACT_ATOMS: atom_id res chain seq x y z
N MET A 1 40.61 -14.84 6.49
CA MET A 1 40.51 -13.57 5.75
C MET A 1 39.08 -13.05 5.97
N VAL A 2 38.95 -12.11 6.92
CA VAL A 2 37.67 -11.65 7.49
C VAL A 2 37.13 -10.54 6.59
N ILE A 3 35.93 -10.75 6.01
CA ILE A 3 35.20 -9.72 5.27
C ILE A 3 34.39 -8.91 6.28
N SER A 4 34.88 -7.69 6.57
CA SER A 4 34.20 -6.70 7.39
C SER A 4 33.08 -6.04 6.55
N LEU A 5 31.82 -6.29 6.93
CA LEU A 5 30.66 -5.59 6.37
C LEU A 5 30.56 -4.18 6.98
N PHE A 6 30.72 -3.17 6.16
CA PHE A 6 30.42 -1.77 6.49
C PHE A 6 28.90 -1.60 6.66
N LEU A 7 28.45 -1.48 7.89
CA LEU A 7 27.18 -0.89 8.25
C LEU A 7 27.33 0.64 8.20
N GLY A 8 26.99 1.24 7.08
CA GLY A 8 26.86 2.68 6.97
C GLY A 8 25.61 3.15 7.74
N SER A 9 25.84 3.77 8.89
CA SER A 9 24.82 4.50 9.64
C SER A 9 24.33 5.69 8.79
N VAL A 10 23.13 5.61 8.26
CA VAL A 10 22.43 6.75 7.66
C VAL A 10 22.02 7.67 8.81
N ILE A 11 22.77 8.75 8.99
CA ILE A 11 22.40 9.85 9.87
C ILE A 11 21.30 10.63 9.15
N LEU A 12 20.05 10.46 9.59
CA LEU A 12 18.94 11.31 9.18
C LEU A 12 19.13 12.70 9.80
N PRO A 13 18.94 13.80 9.04
CA PRO A 13 19.03 15.14 9.59
C PRO A 13 17.91 15.32 10.64
N SER A 14 18.30 15.78 11.84
CA SER A 14 17.39 16.13 12.91
C SER A 14 16.53 17.33 12.49
N ALA A 15 15.34 17.07 11.99
CA ALA A 15 14.31 18.08 11.86
C ALA A 15 13.78 18.42 13.26
N SER A 16 13.81 19.69 13.63
CA SER A 16 13.27 20.22 14.88
C SER A 16 11.78 19.87 14.97
N HIS A 17 11.44 18.86 15.78
CA HIS A 17 10.07 18.43 16.01
C HIS A 17 9.43 19.32 17.08
N SER A 18 8.55 20.22 16.66
CA SER A 18 7.48 20.64 17.56
C SER A 18 6.63 19.40 17.82
N LYS A 19 6.63 18.91 19.07
CA LYS A 19 5.80 17.80 19.52
C LYS A 19 4.34 18.22 19.55
N THR A 20 3.67 18.27 18.40
CA THR A 20 2.21 18.20 18.38
C THR A 20 1.88 16.72 18.54
N THR A 21 1.49 16.30 19.73
CA THR A 21 1.06 14.93 20.00
C THR A 21 -0.19 14.65 19.19
N MET A 22 -0.18 13.57 18.44
CA MET A 22 -1.34 13.06 17.71
C MET A 22 -2.40 12.61 18.75
N PRO A 23 -3.70 12.91 18.55
CA PRO A 23 -4.75 12.36 19.41
C PRO A 23 -4.74 10.84 19.42
N ASP A 24 -4.86 10.21 20.58
CA ASP A 24 -4.88 8.74 20.74
C ASP A 24 -6.04 8.07 19.96
N SER A 25 -7.09 8.82 19.63
CA SER A 25 -8.22 8.36 18.82
C SER A 25 -7.92 8.19 17.33
N LEU A 26 -6.79 8.73 16.84
CA LEU A 26 -6.40 8.64 15.43
C LEU A 26 -5.37 7.52 15.20
N ALA A 27 -5.64 6.68 14.21
CA ALA A 27 -4.69 5.69 13.70
C ALA A 27 -3.66 6.32 12.76
N VAL A 28 -4.12 7.24 11.88
CA VAL A 28 -3.25 7.97 10.95
C VAL A 28 -3.67 9.43 10.92
N GLN A 29 -2.69 10.33 10.99
CA GLN A 29 -2.88 11.75 10.75
C GLN A 29 -1.95 12.23 9.66
N ILE A 30 -2.51 12.89 8.65
CA ILE A 30 -1.80 13.44 7.50
C ILE A 30 -1.99 14.95 7.50
N GLN A 31 -0.88 15.70 7.47
CA GLN A 31 -0.88 17.16 7.51
C GLN A 31 -0.05 17.75 6.38
N ASN A 32 -0.72 18.50 5.48
CA ASN A 32 -0.14 19.20 4.34
C ASN A 32 0.80 18.33 3.49
N LEU A 33 0.42 17.05 3.30
CA LEU A 33 1.25 16.07 2.62
C LEU A 33 1.39 16.37 1.14
N SER A 34 2.62 16.56 0.68
CA SER A 34 2.97 16.60 -0.73
C SER A 34 4.05 15.57 -1.05
N ILE A 35 3.88 14.86 -2.17
CA ILE A 35 4.82 13.85 -2.65
C ILE A 35 5.12 14.11 -4.12
N SER A 36 6.38 14.36 -4.43
CA SER A 36 6.84 14.65 -5.79
C SER A 36 7.94 13.68 -6.21
N TYR A 37 7.91 13.27 -7.47
CA TYR A 37 8.95 12.44 -8.09
C TYR A 37 9.66 13.21 -9.18
N THR A 38 10.95 13.00 -9.30
CA THR A 38 11.72 13.43 -10.48
C THR A 38 11.90 12.21 -11.38
N ILE A 39 11.24 12.21 -12.53
CA ILE A 39 11.38 11.18 -13.54
C ILE A 39 12.28 11.67 -14.69
N ASN A 40 13.19 10.80 -15.13
CA ASN A 40 13.96 11.05 -16.34
C ASN A 40 13.07 10.76 -17.56
N VAL A 41 12.80 11.78 -18.38
CA VAL A 41 11.89 11.67 -19.54
C VAL A 41 12.50 10.87 -20.69
N GLU A 42 13.79 10.54 -20.61
CA GLU A 42 14.50 9.88 -21.70
C GLU A 42 14.59 8.37 -21.50
N SER A 43 13.90 7.64 -22.39
CA SER A 43 14.00 6.19 -22.47
C SER A 43 15.22 5.75 -23.30
N LYS A 44 15.87 4.66 -22.81
CA LYS A 44 17.02 3.92 -23.37
C LYS A 44 18.40 4.49 -23.02
N LYS A 45 18.90 3.98 -21.89
CA LYS A 45 20.31 4.05 -21.50
C LYS A 45 21.15 3.10 -22.35
N THR A 46 21.50 3.48 -23.58
CA THR A 46 22.59 2.84 -24.30
C THR A 46 23.88 3.59 -23.96
N LEU A 47 24.91 2.89 -23.53
CA LEU A 47 26.25 3.47 -23.23
C LEU A 47 26.73 4.44 -24.32
N LYS A 48 26.46 4.11 -25.58
CA LYS A 48 26.75 4.94 -26.74
C LYS A 48 26.05 6.31 -26.69
N ASN A 49 24.79 6.35 -26.27
CA ASN A 49 24.02 7.61 -26.14
C ASN A 49 24.47 8.44 -24.93
N ALA A 50 24.93 7.80 -23.87
CA ALA A 50 25.47 8.50 -22.69
C ALA A 50 26.82 9.19 -23.03
N LEU A 51 27.71 8.53 -23.77
CA LEU A 51 28.97 9.11 -24.22
C LEU A 51 28.77 10.27 -25.22
N MET A 52 27.88 10.12 -26.21
CA MET A 52 27.56 11.18 -27.17
C MET A 52 26.95 12.42 -26.52
N ARG A 53 26.23 12.28 -25.41
CA ARG A 53 25.66 13.42 -24.65
C ARG A 53 26.69 14.10 -23.78
N ALA A 54 27.56 13.33 -23.13
CA ALA A 54 28.66 13.87 -22.32
C ALA A 54 29.56 14.78 -23.22
N SER A 55 29.77 14.42 -24.50
CA SER A 55 30.52 15.23 -25.43
C SER A 55 29.77 16.48 -25.95
N ARG A 56 28.41 16.51 -25.81
CA ARG A 56 27.58 17.64 -26.27
C ARG A 56 27.10 18.55 -25.13
N GLY A 57 27.43 18.25 -23.87
CA GLY A 57 26.99 19.03 -22.71
C GLY A 57 25.46 19.02 -22.49
N GLU A 58 24.75 18.06 -23.07
CA GLU A 58 23.28 17.98 -22.96
C GLU A 58 22.87 17.53 -21.55
N ARG A 59 22.07 18.34 -20.87
CA ARG A 59 21.49 17.99 -19.56
C ARG A 59 20.36 16.98 -19.74
N ILE A 60 20.30 15.98 -18.84
CA ILE A 60 19.19 15.01 -18.78
C ILE A 60 17.90 15.80 -18.52
N ARG A 61 16.91 15.64 -19.40
CA ARG A 61 15.57 16.22 -19.18
C ARG A 61 14.86 15.44 -18.09
N THR A 62 14.66 16.08 -16.96
CA THR A 62 13.87 15.55 -15.86
C THR A 62 12.51 16.24 -15.83
N LYS A 63 11.46 15.49 -15.47
CA LYS A 63 10.12 16.01 -15.22
C LYS A 63 9.77 15.77 -13.76
N LYS A 64 9.40 16.82 -13.04
CA LYS A 64 8.79 16.70 -11.71
C LYS A 64 7.33 16.29 -11.88
N VAL A 65 6.91 15.28 -11.16
CA VAL A 65 5.52 14.81 -11.11
C VAL A 65 5.05 14.90 -9.67
N ASP A 66 4.06 15.73 -9.42
CA ASP A 66 3.45 15.88 -8.10
C ASP A 66 2.34 14.82 -7.97
N ALA A 67 2.66 13.74 -7.26
CA ALA A 67 1.78 12.58 -7.12
C ALA A 67 0.74 12.74 -6.01
N VAL A 68 1.05 13.52 -4.97
CA VAL A 68 0.12 13.95 -3.92
C VAL A 68 0.41 15.42 -3.64
N LYS A 69 -0.64 16.22 -3.44
CA LYS A 69 -0.55 17.68 -3.30
C LYS A 69 -1.36 18.14 -2.10
N ASN A 70 -0.68 18.69 -1.10
CA ASN A 70 -1.26 19.35 0.07
C ASN A 70 -2.45 18.60 0.69
N LEU A 71 -2.32 17.28 0.86
CA LEU A 71 -3.38 16.43 1.39
C LEU A 71 -3.41 16.50 2.91
N ASN A 72 -4.61 16.74 3.46
CA ASN A 72 -4.90 16.67 4.89
C ASN A 72 -5.96 15.59 5.11
N LEU A 73 -5.70 14.65 6.04
CA LEU A 73 -6.61 13.54 6.30
C LEU A 73 -6.36 12.98 7.71
N ASP A 74 -7.42 12.83 8.47
CA ASP A 74 -7.42 12.17 9.76
C ASP A 74 -8.20 10.86 9.67
N ILE A 75 -7.60 9.75 10.12
CA ILE A 75 -8.18 8.41 10.07
C ILE A 75 -8.30 7.89 11.50
N PRO A 76 -9.52 7.76 12.03
CA PRO A 76 -9.75 7.21 13.37
C PRO A 76 -9.35 5.74 13.48
N HIS A 77 -9.01 5.30 14.71
CA HIS A 77 -8.87 3.89 14.98
C HIS A 77 -10.18 3.13 14.72
N GLY A 78 -10.08 1.92 14.21
CA GLY A 78 -11.23 1.05 13.94
C GLY A 78 -12.06 1.45 12.73
N SER A 79 -11.66 2.47 11.94
CA SER A 79 -12.38 2.87 10.74
C SER A 79 -11.86 2.18 9.47
N VAL A 80 -12.76 1.96 8.52
CA VAL A 80 -12.45 1.40 7.20
C VAL A 80 -12.56 2.50 6.15
N LEU A 81 -11.42 2.94 5.62
CA LEU A 81 -11.33 4.00 4.63
C LEU A 81 -11.16 3.46 3.22
N GLY A 82 -12.08 3.79 2.32
CA GLY A 82 -11.98 3.55 0.89
C GLY A 82 -11.29 4.70 0.14
N ILE A 83 -10.37 4.38 -0.76
CA ILE A 83 -9.68 5.36 -1.60
C ILE A 83 -9.99 5.06 -3.05
N VAL A 84 -10.79 5.93 -3.69
CA VAL A 84 -11.17 5.81 -5.09
C VAL A 84 -10.49 6.86 -5.96
N GLY A 85 -10.40 6.61 -7.27
CA GLY A 85 -9.84 7.51 -8.25
C GLY A 85 -9.20 6.78 -9.43
N ALA A 86 -8.95 7.48 -10.52
CA ALA A 86 -8.37 6.94 -11.74
C ALA A 86 -6.92 6.45 -11.54
N ASN A 87 -6.40 5.69 -12.52
CA ASN A 87 -4.98 5.35 -12.57
C ASN A 87 -4.13 6.61 -12.62
N GLY A 88 -3.06 6.67 -11.81
CA GLY A 88 -2.23 7.87 -11.70
C GLY A 88 -2.79 8.97 -10.79
N ALA A 89 -3.94 8.77 -10.12
CA ALA A 89 -4.51 9.75 -9.19
C ALA A 89 -3.69 9.97 -7.90
N GLY A 90 -2.70 9.11 -7.60
CA GLY A 90 -1.87 9.20 -6.40
C GLY A 90 -2.17 8.17 -5.32
N LYS A 91 -3.17 7.29 -5.51
CA LYS A 91 -3.63 6.31 -4.52
C LYS A 91 -2.50 5.45 -3.94
N SER A 92 -1.80 4.69 -4.79
CA SER A 92 -0.70 3.81 -4.36
C SER A 92 0.50 4.59 -3.81
N THR A 93 0.70 5.84 -4.25
CA THR A 93 1.71 6.75 -3.68
C THR A 93 1.36 7.13 -2.25
N LEU A 94 0.11 7.53 -2.01
CA LEU A 94 -0.40 7.85 -0.67
C LEU A 94 -0.26 6.64 0.26
N MET A 95 -0.71 5.47 -0.18
CA MET A 95 -0.61 4.24 0.60
C MET A 95 0.83 3.88 0.97
N ARG A 96 1.77 3.98 0.02
CA ARG A 96 3.21 3.73 0.28
C ARG A 96 3.81 4.74 1.25
N SER A 97 3.34 5.97 1.23
CA SER A 97 3.81 6.99 2.17
C SER A 97 3.27 6.74 3.58
N ILE A 98 1.99 6.34 3.73
CA ILE A 98 1.42 5.92 5.01
C ILE A 98 2.17 4.68 5.55
N ALA A 99 2.53 3.73 4.68
CA ALA A 99 3.32 2.55 5.04
C ALA A 99 4.79 2.86 5.43
N GLY A 100 5.23 4.12 5.35
CA GLY A 100 6.62 4.50 5.61
C GLY A 100 7.63 4.06 4.54
N ILE A 101 7.15 3.51 3.40
CA ILE A 101 8.00 3.06 2.28
C ILE A 101 8.52 4.26 1.49
N LEU A 102 7.71 5.32 1.42
CA LEU A 102 8.00 6.52 0.64
C LEU A 102 7.93 7.75 1.54
N PRO A 103 9.04 8.49 1.72
CA PRO A 103 9.04 9.68 2.56
C PRO A 103 8.24 10.82 1.90
N PRO A 104 7.53 11.66 2.67
CA PRO A 104 6.95 12.90 2.21
C PRO A 104 8.00 13.84 1.61
N THR A 105 7.63 14.60 0.56
CA THR A 105 8.44 15.73 0.08
C THR A 105 8.18 16.96 0.96
N GLU A 106 6.93 17.17 1.36
CA GLU A 106 6.50 18.21 2.29
C GLU A 106 5.38 17.67 3.19
N GLY A 107 5.19 18.33 4.34
CA GLY A 107 4.20 17.90 5.32
C GLY A 107 4.66 16.72 6.15
N ARG A 108 3.71 16.05 6.80
CA ARG A 108 4.01 14.89 7.65
C ARG A 108 2.88 13.88 7.69
N ILE A 109 3.25 12.65 8.01
CA ILE A 109 2.34 11.55 8.34
C ILE A 109 2.71 11.07 9.75
N SER A 110 1.73 11.01 10.63
CA SER A 110 1.86 10.40 11.95
C SER A 110 1.01 9.13 11.99
N VAL A 111 1.56 8.05 12.50
CA VAL A 111 0.90 6.74 12.59
C VAL A 111 0.95 6.25 14.03
N ASN A 112 -0.19 5.80 14.54
CA ASN A 112 -0.33 5.20 15.86
C ASN A 112 -0.77 3.75 15.71
N GLY A 113 0.17 2.83 15.82
CA GLY A 113 -0.03 1.39 15.67
C GLY A 113 0.90 0.72 14.65
N LYS A 114 0.86 -0.60 14.62
CA LYS A 114 1.62 -1.43 13.68
C LYS A 114 0.90 -1.51 12.34
N ILE A 115 1.60 -1.17 11.27
CA ILE A 115 1.08 -1.28 9.91
C ILE A 115 1.46 -2.63 9.30
N SER A 116 0.47 -3.32 8.72
CA SER A 116 0.70 -4.37 7.72
C SER A 116 0.22 -3.89 6.35
N THR A 117 0.91 -4.29 5.29
CA THR A 117 0.59 -3.82 3.95
C THR A 117 0.60 -4.96 2.93
N LEU A 118 -0.44 -4.98 2.09
CA LEU A 118 -0.51 -5.77 0.87
C LEU A 118 -0.05 -4.99 -0.38
N LEU A 119 0.48 -3.76 -0.21
CA LEU A 119 0.96 -2.91 -1.30
C LEU A 119 2.07 -3.55 -2.14
N ALA A 120 2.75 -4.52 -1.58
CA ALA A 120 3.76 -5.29 -2.25
C ALA A 120 3.63 -6.75 -1.76
N LEU A 121 2.64 -7.46 -2.31
CA LEU A 121 2.39 -8.87 -2.02
C LEU A 121 3.70 -9.66 -2.03
N GLY A 122 4.04 -10.26 -0.88
CA GLY A 122 5.25 -11.09 -0.76
C GLY A 122 6.57 -10.30 -0.73
N VAL A 123 6.57 -8.99 -0.40
CA VAL A 123 7.83 -8.30 -0.06
C VAL A 123 8.44 -9.00 1.13
N GLY A 124 9.70 -9.39 0.96
CA GLY A 124 10.42 -10.20 1.94
C GLY A 124 10.34 -11.71 1.70
N PHE A 125 9.49 -12.19 0.78
CA PHE A 125 9.48 -13.61 0.45
C PHE A 125 10.78 -14.02 -0.24
N ASN A 126 11.38 -15.07 0.30
CA ASN A 126 12.55 -15.71 -0.32
C ASN A 126 12.07 -16.82 -1.26
N LYS A 127 12.24 -16.62 -2.56
CA LYS A 127 11.80 -17.57 -3.58
C LYS A 127 12.47 -18.95 -3.51
N ALA A 128 13.60 -19.07 -2.82
CA ALA A 128 14.30 -20.33 -2.63
C ALA A 128 13.71 -21.18 -1.47
N LEU A 129 12.97 -20.57 -0.59
CA LEU A 129 12.33 -21.20 0.56
C LEU A 129 10.90 -21.66 0.23
N SER A 130 10.37 -22.57 1.05
CA SER A 130 8.99 -23.06 0.92
C SER A 130 7.95 -21.97 1.21
N GLY A 131 6.68 -22.22 0.86
CA GLY A 131 5.58 -21.36 1.27
C GLY A 131 5.47 -21.25 2.78
N ARG A 132 5.62 -22.38 3.47
CA ARG A 132 5.62 -22.46 4.94
C ARG A 132 6.71 -21.59 5.56
N ASP A 133 7.94 -21.69 5.09
CA ASP A 133 9.04 -20.84 5.56
C ASP A 133 8.77 -19.35 5.29
N ASN A 134 8.16 -19.04 4.15
CA ASN A 134 7.80 -17.66 3.81
C ASN A 134 6.65 -17.11 4.66
N ILE A 135 5.72 -17.96 5.14
CA ILE A 135 4.73 -17.57 6.14
C ILE A 135 5.45 -17.15 7.43
N ILE A 136 6.40 -17.95 7.89
CA ILE A 136 7.19 -17.64 9.10
C ILE A 136 7.98 -16.34 8.90
N LEU A 137 8.67 -16.19 7.77
CA LEU A 137 9.42 -14.95 7.46
C LEU A 137 8.51 -13.72 7.43
N GLY A 138 7.33 -13.84 6.83
CA GLY A 138 6.33 -12.77 6.77
C GLY A 138 5.86 -12.35 8.17
N GLY A 139 5.60 -13.30 9.06
CA GLY A 139 5.20 -13.05 10.44
C GLY A 139 6.29 -12.36 11.25
N LEU A 140 7.52 -12.84 11.15
CA LEU A 140 8.68 -12.21 11.79
C LEU A 140 8.89 -10.78 11.29
N ALA A 141 8.74 -10.55 9.98
CA ALA A 141 8.83 -9.20 9.38
C ALA A 141 7.70 -8.28 9.85
N ALA A 142 6.52 -8.81 10.16
CA ALA A 142 5.40 -8.08 10.75
C ALA A 142 5.57 -7.83 12.27
N GLY A 143 6.65 -8.36 12.88
CA GLY A 143 6.99 -8.13 14.29
C GLY A 143 6.36 -9.12 15.27
N LEU A 144 5.87 -10.27 14.77
CA LEU A 144 5.49 -11.40 15.61
C LEU A 144 6.73 -12.12 16.13
N SER A 145 6.62 -12.72 17.33
CA SER A 145 7.64 -13.65 17.81
C SER A 145 7.59 -14.96 17.01
N ARG A 146 8.66 -15.74 17.10
CA ARG A 146 8.74 -17.03 16.41
C ARG A 146 7.64 -17.99 16.86
N ASP A 147 7.39 -18.09 18.15
CA ASP A 147 6.38 -18.98 18.71
C ASP A 147 4.97 -18.58 18.25
N GLU A 148 4.67 -17.27 18.21
CA GLU A 148 3.38 -16.76 17.74
C GLU A 148 3.14 -17.14 16.29
N ILE A 149 4.12 -16.94 15.39
CA ILE A 149 3.92 -17.26 13.97
C ILE A 149 3.93 -18.76 13.71
N GLU A 150 4.76 -19.55 14.39
CA GLU A 150 4.76 -21.00 14.24
C GLU A 150 3.41 -21.61 14.64
N SER A 151 2.77 -21.10 15.71
CA SER A 151 1.43 -21.54 16.13
C SER A 151 0.32 -21.24 15.11
N GLN A 152 0.51 -20.23 14.24
CA GLN A 152 -0.47 -19.80 13.23
C GLN A 152 -0.14 -20.33 11.82
N THR A 153 1.05 -20.90 11.60
CA THR A 153 1.54 -21.24 10.27
C THR A 153 0.62 -22.22 9.55
N ASP A 154 0.09 -23.23 10.23
CA ASP A 154 -0.80 -24.24 9.61
C ASP A 154 -2.13 -23.61 9.21
N SER A 155 -2.73 -22.77 10.04
CA SER A 155 -3.99 -22.08 9.71
C SER A 155 -3.83 -21.09 8.55
N ILE A 156 -2.69 -20.41 8.47
CA ILE A 156 -2.36 -19.51 7.36
C ILE A 156 -2.16 -20.31 6.07
N ALA A 157 -1.49 -21.45 6.14
CA ALA A 157 -1.27 -22.35 5.01
C ALA A 157 -2.60 -22.92 4.48
N GLU A 158 -3.50 -23.37 5.39
CA GLU A 158 -4.84 -23.82 5.05
C GLU A 158 -5.69 -22.71 4.43
N PHE A 159 -5.57 -21.49 4.95
CA PHE A 159 -6.25 -20.33 4.36
C PHE A 159 -5.75 -20.05 2.93
N ALA A 160 -4.46 -20.20 2.63
CA ALA A 160 -3.90 -20.01 1.29
C ALA A 160 -4.46 -21.00 0.27
N ASP A 161 -4.92 -22.17 0.72
CA ASP A 161 -5.63 -23.17 -0.08
C ASP A 161 -4.87 -23.52 -1.36
N LEU A 162 -3.60 -23.91 -1.22
CA LEU A 162 -2.77 -24.37 -2.31
C LEU A 162 -3.05 -25.84 -2.62
N PRO A 163 -2.76 -26.32 -3.85
CA PRO A 163 -2.78 -27.76 -4.14
C PRO A 163 -1.91 -28.56 -3.15
N GLU A 164 -2.27 -29.79 -2.90
CA GLU A 164 -1.59 -30.68 -1.95
C GLU A 164 -0.08 -30.71 -2.16
N GLY A 165 0.68 -30.56 -1.09
CA GLY A 165 2.14 -30.58 -1.06
C GLY A 165 2.82 -29.28 -1.56
N PHE A 166 2.10 -28.36 -2.20
CA PHE A 166 2.74 -27.14 -2.72
C PHE A 166 3.22 -26.20 -1.61
N ILE A 167 2.57 -26.18 -0.45
CA ILE A 167 2.96 -25.30 0.65
C ILE A 167 4.41 -25.53 1.12
N ASP A 168 4.89 -26.76 1.00
CA ASP A 168 6.24 -27.19 1.38
C ASP A 168 7.24 -27.13 0.21
N MET A 169 6.78 -26.72 -1.00
CA MET A 169 7.62 -26.52 -2.17
C MET A 169 8.22 -25.12 -2.20
N PRO A 170 9.41 -24.91 -2.80
CA PRO A 170 9.99 -23.59 -2.98
C PRO A 170 9.08 -22.63 -3.75
N VAL A 171 8.90 -21.40 -3.25
CA VAL A 171 7.99 -20.38 -3.81
C VAL A 171 8.34 -20.03 -5.27
N ARG A 172 9.58 -20.25 -5.72
CA ARG A 172 9.96 -20.08 -7.15
C ARG A 172 9.17 -21.00 -8.10
N THR A 173 8.55 -22.08 -7.60
CA THR A 173 7.74 -23.02 -8.37
C THR A 173 6.26 -22.60 -8.47
N TYR A 174 5.87 -21.56 -7.73
CA TYR A 174 4.48 -21.11 -7.65
C TYR A 174 4.06 -20.35 -8.91
N SER A 175 2.79 -20.53 -9.28
CA SER A 175 2.14 -19.58 -10.17
C SER A 175 1.96 -18.21 -9.49
N SER A 176 1.70 -17.16 -10.27
CA SER A 176 1.40 -15.84 -9.71
C SER A 176 0.20 -15.87 -8.77
N GLY A 177 -0.82 -16.69 -9.07
CA GLY A 177 -1.99 -16.89 -8.23
C GLY A 177 -1.64 -17.54 -6.88
N MET A 178 -0.88 -18.64 -6.89
CA MET A 178 -0.42 -19.30 -5.66
C MET A 178 0.42 -18.37 -4.78
N TYR A 179 1.33 -17.63 -5.42
CA TYR A 179 2.15 -16.63 -4.73
C TYR A 179 1.27 -15.58 -4.03
N SER A 180 0.30 -15.02 -4.76
CA SER A 180 -0.60 -14.01 -4.24
C SER A 180 -1.50 -14.56 -3.12
N ARG A 181 -1.95 -15.81 -3.21
CA ARG A 181 -2.75 -16.48 -2.17
C ARG A 181 -1.96 -16.58 -0.86
N VAL A 182 -0.71 -17.06 -0.89
CA VAL A 182 0.11 -17.16 0.33
C VAL A 182 0.40 -15.76 0.90
N ALA A 183 0.78 -14.81 0.07
CA ALA A 183 1.10 -13.46 0.53
C ALA A 183 -0.11 -12.75 1.16
N PHE A 184 -1.31 -12.91 0.57
CA PHE A 184 -2.56 -12.42 1.13
C PHE A 184 -2.87 -13.11 2.47
N SER A 185 -2.76 -14.44 2.52
CA SER A 185 -3.03 -15.23 3.74
C SER A 185 -2.16 -14.80 4.92
N VAL A 186 -0.88 -14.55 4.66
CA VAL A 186 0.03 -14.00 5.66
C VAL A 186 -0.50 -12.66 6.16
N ALA A 187 -0.76 -11.71 5.28
CA ALA A 187 -1.09 -10.35 5.67
C ALA A 187 -2.42 -10.21 6.44
N VAL A 188 -3.44 -11.01 6.08
CA VAL A 188 -4.76 -10.92 6.73
C VAL A 188 -4.87 -11.73 8.03
N ASN A 189 -3.94 -12.64 8.28
CA ASN A 189 -3.88 -13.40 9.53
C ASN A 189 -2.87 -12.82 10.53
N MET A 190 -1.97 -11.95 10.08
CA MET A 190 -1.22 -11.07 10.99
C MET A 190 -2.22 -10.07 11.55
N THR A 191 -2.34 -9.94 12.85
CA THR A 191 -3.27 -9.02 13.51
C THR A 191 -2.69 -7.59 13.63
N PRO A 192 -2.52 -6.82 12.53
CA PRO A 192 -2.01 -5.46 12.60
C PRO A 192 -3.05 -4.51 13.18
N ASP A 193 -2.59 -3.39 13.74
CA ASP A 193 -3.49 -2.30 14.14
C ASP A 193 -4.06 -1.58 12.93
N ILE A 194 -3.27 -1.47 11.85
CA ILE A 194 -3.61 -0.80 10.59
C ILE A 194 -3.26 -1.70 9.40
N LEU A 195 -4.24 -2.01 8.56
CA LEU A 195 -4.07 -2.84 7.37
C LEU A 195 -4.24 -2.00 6.10
N LEU A 196 -3.22 -2.02 5.23
CA LEU A 196 -3.24 -1.31 3.95
C LEU A 196 -3.41 -2.29 2.78
N LEU A 197 -4.47 -2.12 2.00
CA LEU A 197 -4.84 -2.97 0.88
C LEU A 197 -4.85 -2.19 -0.43
N ASP A 198 -4.08 -2.61 -1.43
CA ASP A 198 -4.07 -2.02 -2.78
C ASP A 198 -4.44 -3.08 -3.81
N GLU A 199 -5.67 -3.04 -4.32
CA GLU A 199 -6.21 -3.95 -5.34
C GLU A 199 -6.06 -5.46 -5.06
N ALA A 200 -5.58 -5.81 -3.86
CA ALA A 200 -5.22 -7.19 -3.49
C ALA A 200 -6.42 -8.16 -3.44
N LEU A 201 -7.65 -7.63 -3.38
CA LEU A 201 -8.88 -8.44 -3.40
C LEU A 201 -9.16 -9.09 -4.76
N SER A 202 -8.43 -8.73 -5.81
CA SER A 202 -8.56 -9.32 -7.15
C SER A 202 -7.66 -10.54 -7.39
N ALA A 203 -6.80 -10.91 -6.44
CA ALA A 203 -5.87 -12.03 -6.57
C ALA A 203 -6.58 -13.39 -6.45
N GLY A 204 -6.19 -14.36 -7.27
CA GLY A 204 -6.71 -15.73 -7.25
C GLY A 204 -7.95 -15.96 -8.13
N ASP A 205 -8.48 -17.18 -8.05
CA ASP A 205 -9.73 -17.57 -8.71
C ASP A 205 -10.99 -17.08 -7.95
N ALA A 206 -12.16 -17.40 -8.48
CA ALA A 206 -13.43 -16.94 -7.91
C ALA A 206 -13.66 -17.41 -6.46
N ALA A 207 -13.27 -18.65 -6.14
CA ALA A 207 -13.43 -19.21 -4.81
C ALA A 207 -12.52 -18.51 -3.79
N PHE A 208 -11.25 -18.27 -4.14
CA PHE A 208 -10.32 -17.55 -3.27
C PHE A 208 -10.70 -16.08 -3.11
N LYS A 209 -11.25 -15.44 -4.15
CA LYS A 209 -11.79 -14.06 -4.05
C LYS A 209 -12.92 -13.97 -3.03
N GLU A 210 -13.87 -14.91 -3.06
CA GLU A 210 -14.95 -14.96 -2.09
C GLU A 210 -14.43 -15.19 -0.66
N LYS A 211 -13.53 -16.16 -0.48
CA LYS A 211 -12.86 -16.43 0.79
C LYS A 211 -12.14 -15.19 1.34
N SER A 212 -11.39 -14.52 0.47
CA SER A 212 -10.66 -13.29 0.80
C SER A 212 -11.60 -12.16 1.20
N PHE A 213 -12.70 -11.98 0.47
CA PHE A 213 -13.69 -10.96 0.75
C PHE A 213 -14.39 -11.20 2.10
N ASN A 214 -14.76 -12.45 2.40
CA ASN A 214 -15.35 -12.81 3.67
C ASN A 214 -14.38 -12.58 4.85
N LYS A 215 -13.09 -12.89 4.69
CA LYS A 215 -12.07 -12.57 5.68
C LYS A 215 -11.93 -11.06 5.90
N MET A 216 -11.96 -10.27 4.82
CA MET A 216 -11.92 -8.81 4.92
C MET A 216 -13.15 -8.27 5.68
N ARG A 217 -14.36 -8.78 5.38
CA ARG A 217 -15.58 -8.41 6.11
C ARG A 217 -15.44 -8.70 7.60
N GLN A 218 -14.88 -9.85 7.95
CA GLN A 218 -14.62 -10.22 9.35
C GLN A 218 -13.65 -9.20 10.00
N LEU A 219 -12.52 -8.87 9.35
CA LEU A 219 -11.54 -7.91 9.88
C LEU A 219 -12.15 -6.51 10.07
N CYS A 220 -13.04 -6.07 9.16
CA CYS A 220 -13.77 -4.82 9.32
C CYS A 220 -14.67 -4.85 10.58
N GLN A 221 -15.34 -5.98 10.84
CA GLN A 221 -16.20 -6.15 12.02
C GLN A 221 -15.40 -6.22 13.34
N GLU A 222 -14.14 -6.65 13.30
CA GLU A 222 -13.23 -6.69 14.45
C GLU A 222 -12.69 -5.30 14.84
N ALA A 223 -13.27 -4.23 14.30
CA ALA A 223 -12.86 -2.84 14.53
C ALA A 223 -11.37 -2.56 14.20
N ARG A 224 -10.81 -3.22 13.19
CA ARG A 224 -9.47 -2.93 12.69
C ARG A 224 -9.47 -1.68 11.83
N THR A 225 -8.40 -0.91 11.90
CA THR A 225 -8.23 0.21 10.97
C THR A 225 -7.77 -0.31 9.63
N ILE A 226 -8.55 -0.09 8.58
CA ILE A 226 -8.28 -0.64 7.25
C ILE A 226 -8.34 0.47 6.20
N LEU A 227 -7.34 0.56 5.35
CA LEU A 227 -7.33 1.43 4.19
C LEU A 227 -7.38 0.57 2.94
N ILE A 228 -8.37 0.79 2.10
CA ILE A 228 -8.63 -0.01 0.89
C ILE A 228 -8.55 0.88 -0.34
N VAL A 229 -7.63 0.56 -1.25
CA VAL A 229 -7.67 1.06 -2.63
C VAL A 229 -8.32 -0.02 -3.49
N SER A 230 -9.44 0.31 -4.12
CA SER A 230 -10.15 -0.63 -5.00
C SER A 230 -10.74 0.06 -6.23
N HIS A 231 -10.70 -0.63 -7.36
CA HIS A 231 -11.46 -0.26 -8.55
C HIS A 231 -12.89 -0.83 -8.54
N ALA A 232 -13.17 -1.81 -7.67
CA ALA A 232 -14.52 -2.35 -7.44
C ALA A 232 -15.27 -1.43 -6.46
N LEU A 233 -16.03 -0.47 -6.98
CA LEU A 233 -16.78 0.49 -6.16
C LEU A 233 -17.83 -0.19 -5.26
N SER A 234 -18.35 -1.34 -5.67
CA SER A 234 -19.23 -2.17 -4.83
C SER A 234 -18.56 -2.61 -3.54
N SER A 235 -17.28 -3.04 -3.61
CA SER A 235 -16.52 -3.42 -2.42
C SER A 235 -16.27 -2.23 -1.49
N VAL A 236 -16.04 -1.04 -2.06
CA VAL A 236 -15.89 0.19 -1.26
C VAL A 236 -17.20 0.51 -0.53
N ASN A 237 -18.35 0.40 -1.22
CA ASN A 237 -19.66 0.66 -0.63
C ASN A 237 -20.05 -0.35 0.44
N GLU A 238 -19.59 -1.60 0.33
CA GLU A 238 -19.95 -2.68 1.25
C GLU A 238 -19.03 -2.72 2.48
N LEU A 239 -17.73 -2.45 2.32
CA LEU A 239 -16.74 -2.65 3.37
C LEU A 239 -16.35 -1.38 4.13
N CYS A 240 -16.49 -0.19 3.51
CA CYS A 240 -15.92 1.04 4.06
C CYS A 240 -16.96 1.85 4.85
N ASP A 241 -16.51 2.50 5.92
CA ASP A 241 -17.31 3.47 6.70
C ASP A 241 -17.20 4.86 6.09
N HIS A 242 -16.07 5.14 5.46
CA HIS A 242 -15.72 6.41 4.87
C HIS A 242 -15.00 6.21 3.54
N ALA A 243 -15.11 7.17 2.63
CA ALA A 243 -14.37 7.14 1.38
C ALA A 243 -13.80 8.51 1.01
N ILE A 244 -12.68 8.50 0.29
CA ILE A 244 -12.10 9.68 -0.33
C ILE A 244 -11.92 9.45 -1.83
N TRP A 245 -12.13 10.51 -2.61
CA TRP A 245 -11.84 10.52 -4.04
C TRP A 245 -10.58 11.33 -4.31
N LEU A 246 -9.55 10.66 -4.84
CA LEU A 246 -8.31 11.28 -5.30
C LEU A 246 -8.34 11.50 -6.81
N HIS A 247 -7.92 12.70 -7.24
CA HIS A 247 -7.75 13.06 -8.66
C HIS A 247 -6.49 13.90 -8.84
N LYS A 248 -5.58 13.48 -9.71
CA LYS A 248 -4.31 14.20 -10.02
C LYS A 248 -3.53 14.65 -8.77
N GLY A 249 -3.52 13.80 -7.75
CA GLY A 249 -2.82 14.04 -6.49
C GLY A 249 -3.58 14.85 -5.44
N GLN A 250 -4.79 15.31 -5.72
CA GLN A 250 -5.62 16.08 -4.81
C GLN A 250 -6.82 15.26 -4.32
N MET A 251 -7.28 15.52 -3.09
CA MET A 251 -8.51 14.97 -2.56
C MET A 251 -9.68 15.86 -2.97
N LEU A 252 -10.49 15.39 -3.92
CA LEU A 252 -11.64 16.14 -4.44
C LEU A 252 -12.89 16.03 -3.55
N ALA A 253 -13.06 14.89 -2.90
CA ALA A 253 -14.20 14.66 -2.03
C ALA A 253 -13.86 13.67 -0.93
N SER A 254 -14.56 13.78 0.19
CA SER A 254 -14.49 12.93 1.36
C SER A 254 -15.89 12.81 1.95
N GLY A 255 -16.32 11.59 2.35
CA GLY A 255 -17.64 11.39 2.88
C GLY A 255 -18.08 9.93 2.90
N LYS A 256 -19.39 9.69 2.91
CA LYS A 256 -19.98 8.34 2.89
C LYS A 256 -19.62 7.61 1.58
N PRO A 257 -19.30 6.31 1.62
CA PRO A 257 -18.87 5.56 0.45
C PRO A 257 -19.83 5.71 -0.76
N GLY A 258 -21.13 5.53 -0.54
CA GLY A 258 -22.13 5.65 -1.61
C GLY A 258 -22.13 7.02 -2.31
N GLU A 259 -22.02 8.12 -1.55
CA GLU A 259 -21.97 9.48 -2.11
C GLU A 259 -20.69 9.71 -2.93
N ILE A 260 -19.55 9.22 -2.43
CA ILE A 260 -18.26 9.39 -3.09
C ILE A 260 -18.17 8.54 -4.36
N THR A 261 -18.63 7.29 -4.31
CA THR A 261 -18.63 6.40 -5.49
C THR A 261 -19.56 6.90 -6.56
N GLU A 262 -20.74 7.46 -6.21
CA GLU A 262 -21.66 8.07 -7.16
C GLU A 262 -21.04 9.29 -7.85
N LYS A 263 -20.43 10.21 -7.09
CA LYS A 263 -19.71 11.37 -7.66
C LYS A 263 -18.59 10.91 -8.60
N TYR A 264 -17.83 9.91 -8.21
CA TYR A 264 -16.76 9.36 -9.04
C TYR A 264 -17.28 8.68 -10.30
N LEU A 265 -18.37 7.91 -10.23
CA LEU A 265 -19.04 7.33 -11.40
C LEU A 265 -19.58 8.38 -12.36
N LYS A 266 -20.20 9.45 -11.83
CA LYS A 266 -20.65 10.58 -12.65
C LYS A 266 -19.49 11.21 -13.42
N PHE A 267 -18.36 11.45 -12.74
CA PHE A 267 -17.15 11.93 -13.40
C PHE A 267 -16.64 10.99 -14.50
N LEU A 268 -16.63 9.67 -14.27
CA LEU A 268 -16.19 8.70 -15.26
C LEU A 268 -17.07 8.71 -16.52
N ASN A 269 -18.39 8.93 -16.35
CA ASN A 269 -19.36 8.90 -17.45
C ASN A 269 -19.45 10.21 -18.23
N VAL A 270 -19.32 11.35 -17.55
CA VAL A 270 -19.58 12.67 -18.12
C VAL A 270 -18.29 13.49 -18.29
N GLY A 271 -17.22 13.15 -17.55
CA GLY A 271 -15.95 13.88 -17.59
C GLY A 271 -15.94 15.20 -16.80
N GLU A 272 -17.07 15.56 -16.16
CA GLU A 272 -17.19 16.80 -15.39
C GLU A 272 -16.71 16.61 -13.94
N LEU A 273 -15.84 17.49 -13.50
CA LEU A 273 -15.45 17.60 -12.10
C LEU A 273 -16.56 18.31 -11.29
N PRO A 274 -16.68 18.04 -9.98
CA PRO A 274 -17.59 18.81 -9.14
C PRO A 274 -17.29 20.31 -9.23
N SER A 275 -18.31 21.14 -9.36
CA SER A 275 -18.22 22.59 -9.59
C SER A 275 -17.40 23.39 -8.57
N SER A 276 -17.10 22.83 -7.41
CA SER A 276 -16.19 23.40 -6.41
C SER A 276 -14.70 23.25 -6.73
N TYR A 277 -14.33 22.61 -7.85
CA TYR A 277 -12.94 22.25 -8.20
C TYR A 277 -12.56 22.61 -9.65
N GLU A 278 -13.38 23.39 -10.34
CA GLU A 278 -13.09 23.83 -11.72
C GLU A 278 -11.91 24.82 -11.82
N ASP A 279 -11.46 25.39 -10.68
CA ASP A 279 -10.40 26.39 -10.60
C ASP A 279 -9.05 25.84 -10.04
N LEU A 280 -8.84 24.52 -9.97
CA LEU A 280 -7.62 23.86 -9.52
C LEU A 280 -6.98 23.03 -10.67
#